data_4bd7ad536c224789ac47dcaf32ecb44f
#
_entry.id   4bd7ad536c224789ac47dcaf32ecb44f
#
_cell.length_a   1.000
_cell.length_b   1.000
_cell.length_c   1.000
_cell.angle_alpha   90.00
_cell.angle_beta   90.00
_cell.angle_gamma   90.00
#
_symmetry.space_group_name_H-M   'P 1'
#
loop_
_entity.id
_entity.type
_entity.pdbx_description
1 polymer ?
#
loop_
_entity_poly.entity_id
_entity_poly.type
_entity_poly.pdbx_seq_one_letter_code
_entity_poly.pdbx_strand_id
1 'polypeptide(L)'
;MLRYIALIPFLVAGVCAQTANPAVGASQPLIVLIGPPLSGKTTFAETIANTYGIPSISIEDLIRYNAAELDRLRGQGVSLAEMRYDPAMSRYLRERLKTADLSRGLTLDGYPATLVQAEDLSKMFPDLKMKLIALRLQVPDDTIRKRAQTTGRQSDRPEILEQRIKDYHREMDAISYYFPNAKIVDINGNHPEAQTWKEIQAALNNAGLKPVTK
;
A
#
# COMPACT_ATOMS: atom_id res chain seq x y z
N MET A 1 -66.66 -0.51 -40.12
CA MET A 1 -66.15 -0.66 -38.76
C MET A 1 -64.67 -1.09 -38.84
N LEU A 2 -63.79 -0.19 -38.83
CA LEU A 2 -62.33 -0.47 -38.84
C LEU A 2 -61.80 -0.17 -37.45
N ARG A 3 -61.24 -1.18 -36.76
CA ARG A 3 -60.57 -1.05 -35.45
C ARG A 3 -59.11 -0.77 -35.70
N TYR A 4 -58.65 0.40 -35.30
CA TYR A 4 -57.22 0.74 -35.23
C TYR A 4 -56.65 0.12 -33.96
N ILE A 5 -55.65 -0.76 -34.14
CA ILE A 5 -54.79 -1.25 -33.04
C ILE A 5 -53.60 -0.33 -32.97
N ALA A 6 -53.50 0.44 -31.88
CA ALA A 6 -52.33 1.28 -31.60
C ALA A 6 -51.19 0.42 -31.05
N LEU A 7 -50.06 0.33 -31.79
CA LEU A 7 -48.80 -0.22 -31.28
C LEU A 7 -48.15 0.83 -30.37
N ILE A 8 -48.00 0.46 -29.11
CA ILE A 8 -47.19 1.23 -28.15
C ILE A 8 -45.73 0.72 -28.27
N PRO A 9 -44.72 1.55 -28.56
CA PRO A 9 -43.34 1.11 -28.50
C PRO A 9 -42.89 0.99 -27.05
N PHE A 10 -42.47 -0.22 -26.67
CA PHE A 10 -41.80 -0.49 -25.39
C PHE A 10 -40.40 0.11 -25.45
N LEU A 11 -40.19 1.26 -24.79
CA LEU A 11 -38.89 1.85 -24.60
C LEU A 11 -38.16 1.08 -23.51
N VAL A 12 -37.29 0.15 -23.92
CA VAL A 12 -36.35 -0.50 -22.99
C VAL A 12 -35.27 0.51 -22.62
N ALA A 13 -35.47 1.22 -21.53
CA ALA A 13 -34.43 1.99 -20.92
C ALA A 13 -33.40 1.01 -20.32
N GLY A 14 -32.28 0.81 -21.06
CA GLY A 14 -31.12 0.10 -20.54
C GLY A 14 -30.53 0.90 -19.40
N VAL A 15 -30.85 0.51 -18.16
CA VAL A 15 -30.15 1.00 -16.96
C VAL A 15 -28.75 0.40 -17.01
N CYS A 16 -27.80 1.19 -17.48
CA CYS A 16 -26.38 0.93 -17.30
C CYS A 16 -26.14 1.03 -15.79
N ALA A 17 -26.22 -0.09 -15.07
CA ALA A 17 -25.82 -0.14 -13.69
C ALA A 17 -24.31 0.09 -13.65
N GLN A 18 -23.92 1.34 -13.42
CA GLN A 18 -22.60 1.62 -12.89
C GLN A 18 -22.53 0.88 -11.56
N THR A 19 -21.74 -0.19 -11.53
CA THR A 19 -21.37 -0.85 -10.28
C THR A 19 -20.53 0.15 -9.49
N ALA A 20 -21.20 1.02 -8.74
CA ALA A 20 -20.56 1.79 -7.70
C ALA A 20 -19.89 0.78 -6.78
N ASN A 21 -18.57 0.87 -6.64
CA ASN A 21 -17.81 0.13 -5.65
C ASN A 21 -18.56 0.28 -4.32
N PRO A 22 -18.91 -0.82 -3.61
CA PRO A 22 -19.69 -0.73 -2.39
C PRO A 22 -18.99 0.25 -1.46
N ALA A 23 -19.74 1.25 -0.97
CA ALA A 23 -19.25 2.35 -0.20
C ALA A 23 -18.30 1.86 0.89
N VAL A 24 -17.02 2.23 0.78
CA VAL A 24 -16.01 1.99 1.82
C VAL A 24 -16.56 2.64 3.08
N GLY A 25 -16.98 1.85 4.06
CA GLY A 25 -17.52 2.36 5.30
C GLY A 25 -16.47 3.19 6.02
N ALA A 26 -16.88 4.28 6.68
CA ALA A 26 -16.00 5.23 7.40
C ALA A 26 -15.09 4.61 8.48
N SER A 27 -15.09 3.29 8.63
CA SER A 27 -14.35 2.52 9.64
C SER A 27 -13.33 1.52 9.06
N GLN A 28 -13.23 1.38 7.74
CA GLN A 28 -12.28 0.43 7.17
C GLN A 28 -10.83 0.90 7.37
N PRO A 29 -9.89 -0.01 7.71
CA PRO A 29 -8.51 0.36 7.98
C PRO A 29 -7.73 0.63 6.68
N LEU A 30 -6.92 1.69 6.70
CA LEU A 30 -5.78 1.89 5.80
C LEU A 30 -4.52 1.70 6.62
N ILE A 31 -3.89 0.54 6.47
CA ILE A 31 -2.64 0.21 7.16
C ILE A 31 -1.48 0.66 6.27
N VAL A 32 -0.59 1.48 6.80
CA VAL A 32 0.62 1.92 6.10
C VAL A 32 1.83 1.33 6.80
N LEU A 33 2.56 0.45 6.11
CA LEU A 33 3.80 -0.15 6.62
C LEU A 33 5.01 0.67 6.17
N ILE A 34 5.65 1.31 7.12
CA ILE A 34 6.84 2.14 6.94
C ILE A 34 8.04 1.41 7.54
N GLY A 35 9.22 1.58 6.95
CA GLY A 35 10.45 1.00 7.48
C GLY A 35 11.55 0.90 6.44
N PRO A 36 12.82 0.70 6.87
CA PRO A 36 13.96 0.62 5.98
C PRO A 36 13.88 -0.60 5.04
N PRO A 37 14.74 -0.67 4.02
CA PRO A 37 14.87 -1.89 3.24
C PRO A 37 15.12 -3.10 4.15
N LEU A 38 14.62 -4.28 3.76
CA LEU A 38 14.79 -5.53 4.51
C LEU A 38 14.25 -5.52 5.95
N SER A 39 13.37 -4.58 6.30
CA SER A 39 12.74 -4.56 7.62
C SER A 39 11.64 -5.61 7.81
N GLY A 40 11.22 -6.31 6.76
CA GLY A 40 10.17 -7.33 6.80
C GLY A 40 8.77 -6.84 6.43
N LYS A 41 8.61 -5.60 5.91
CA LYS A 41 7.30 -5.04 5.54
C LYS A 41 6.44 -5.98 4.71
N THR A 42 6.98 -6.52 3.62
CA THR A 42 6.26 -7.42 2.72
C THR A 42 5.79 -8.70 3.43
N THR A 43 6.65 -9.32 4.23
CA THR A 43 6.29 -10.49 5.04
C THR A 43 5.12 -10.18 5.99
N PHE A 44 5.18 -9.02 6.66
CA PHE A 44 4.10 -8.63 7.56
C PHE A 44 2.84 -8.17 6.83
N ALA A 45 2.95 -7.56 5.64
CA ALA A 45 1.78 -7.26 4.80
C ALA A 45 1.02 -8.54 4.41
N GLU A 46 1.75 -9.58 3.99
CA GLU A 46 1.19 -10.91 3.70
C GLU A 46 0.56 -11.55 4.96
N THR A 47 1.24 -11.44 6.10
CA THR A 47 0.73 -11.98 7.37
C THR A 47 -0.55 -11.23 7.81
N ILE A 48 -0.62 -9.91 7.63
CA ILE A 48 -1.83 -9.10 7.87
C ILE A 48 -2.95 -9.57 6.94
N ALA A 49 -2.68 -9.75 5.65
CA ALA A 49 -3.66 -10.22 4.69
C ALA A 49 -4.23 -11.57 5.08
N ASN A 50 -3.38 -12.52 5.49
CA ASN A 50 -3.78 -13.85 5.91
C ASN A 50 -4.56 -13.86 7.23
N THR A 51 -4.20 -12.98 8.18
CA THR A 51 -4.78 -12.97 9.53
C THR A 51 -6.06 -12.14 9.62
N TYR A 52 -6.10 -11.00 8.94
CA TYR A 52 -7.21 -10.04 9.02
C TYR A 52 -8.07 -9.98 7.74
N GLY A 53 -7.64 -10.66 6.67
CA GLY A 53 -8.31 -10.63 5.37
C GLY A 53 -8.22 -9.26 4.70
N ILE A 54 -7.23 -8.43 5.05
CA ILE A 54 -7.03 -7.09 4.50
C ILE A 54 -6.02 -7.18 3.36
N PRO A 55 -6.42 -6.92 2.09
CA PRO A 55 -5.50 -7.01 0.97
C PRO A 55 -4.36 -5.99 1.07
N SER A 56 -3.23 -6.30 0.45
CA SER A 56 -2.10 -5.39 0.35
C SER A 56 -1.86 -4.92 -1.08
N ILE A 57 -1.34 -3.71 -1.21
CA ILE A 57 -0.76 -3.17 -2.43
C ILE A 57 0.67 -2.75 -2.10
N SER A 58 1.63 -3.35 -2.77
CA SER A 58 3.03 -2.99 -2.67
C SER A 58 3.44 -2.00 -3.78
N ILE A 59 4.56 -1.32 -3.56
CA ILE A 59 5.17 -0.49 -4.63
C ILE A 59 5.51 -1.36 -5.85
N GLU A 60 5.97 -2.56 -5.63
CA GLU A 60 6.28 -3.54 -6.68
C GLU A 60 5.02 -3.91 -7.49
N ASP A 61 3.86 -4.02 -6.84
CA ASP A 61 2.58 -4.26 -7.54
C ASP A 61 2.17 -3.05 -8.38
N LEU A 62 2.37 -1.83 -7.87
CA LEU A 62 2.09 -0.61 -8.63
C LEU A 62 2.93 -0.52 -9.91
N ILE A 63 4.21 -0.88 -9.82
CA ILE A 63 5.12 -0.91 -10.95
C ILE A 63 4.66 -1.97 -11.97
N ARG A 64 4.31 -3.19 -11.53
CA ARG A 64 3.84 -4.26 -12.42
C ARG A 64 2.50 -3.95 -13.07
N TYR A 65 1.60 -3.30 -12.36
CA TYR A 65 0.30 -2.89 -12.90
C TYR A 65 0.44 -1.93 -14.09
N ASN A 66 1.57 -1.24 -14.19
CA ASN A 66 1.89 -0.29 -15.26
C ASN A 66 3.01 -0.84 -16.16
N ALA A 67 2.88 -2.07 -16.67
CA ALA A 67 3.93 -2.79 -17.39
C ALA A 67 4.53 -2.01 -18.57
N ALA A 68 3.72 -1.30 -19.36
CA ALA A 68 4.20 -0.48 -20.47
C ALA A 68 5.15 0.64 -20.01
N GLU A 69 4.85 1.28 -18.89
CA GLU A 69 5.71 2.31 -18.30
C GLU A 69 6.97 1.68 -17.69
N LEU A 70 6.84 0.50 -17.09
CA LEU A 70 7.97 -0.29 -16.61
C LEU A 70 8.97 -0.57 -17.73
N ASP A 71 8.49 -1.02 -18.89
CA ASP A 71 9.33 -1.32 -20.04
C ASP A 71 9.99 -0.06 -20.61
N ARG A 72 9.26 1.07 -20.65
CA ARG A 72 9.81 2.36 -21.06
C ARG A 72 10.96 2.82 -20.14
N LEU A 73 10.75 2.75 -18.83
CA LEU A 73 11.75 3.16 -17.83
C LEU A 73 12.98 2.24 -17.83
N ARG A 74 12.78 0.92 -18.00
CA ARG A 74 13.88 -0.03 -18.17
C ARG A 74 14.69 0.27 -19.43
N GLY A 75 14.03 0.61 -20.55
CA GLY A 75 14.70 1.03 -21.77
C GLY A 75 15.55 2.29 -21.61
N GLN A 76 15.24 3.12 -20.59
CA GLN A 76 16.02 4.30 -20.20
C GLN A 76 17.11 3.99 -19.12
N GLY A 77 17.28 2.72 -18.73
CA GLY A 77 18.24 2.30 -17.72
C GLY A 77 17.81 2.53 -16.27
N VAL A 78 16.55 2.90 -16.02
CA VAL A 78 16.02 3.11 -14.67
C VAL A 78 15.78 1.75 -13.99
N SER A 79 16.39 1.53 -12.84
CA SER A 79 16.21 0.32 -12.05
C SER A 79 14.87 0.29 -11.30
N LEU A 80 14.38 -0.90 -10.95
CA LEU A 80 13.19 -1.04 -10.08
C LEU A 80 13.36 -0.35 -8.72
N ALA A 81 14.60 -0.29 -8.21
CA ALA A 81 14.88 0.38 -6.95
C ALA A 81 14.69 1.90 -7.05
N GLU A 82 15.02 2.49 -8.19
CA GLU A 82 14.82 3.93 -8.46
C GLU A 82 13.37 4.24 -8.75
N MET A 83 12.66 3.36 -9.47
CA MET A 83 11.24 3.55 -9.79
C MET A 83 10.35 3.76 -8.55
N ARG A 84 10.69 3.16 -7.41
CA ARG A 84 9.92 3.33 -6.16
C ARG A 84 9.86 4.76 -5.66
N TYR A 85 10.84 5.58 -6.03
CA TYR A 85 10.92 6.99 -5.64
C TYR A 85 10.28 7.92 -6.69
N ASP A 86 9.79 7.38 -7.81
CA ASP A 86 9.17 8.16 -8.87
C ASP A 86 7.83 8.76 -8.36
N PRO A 87 7.59 10.07 -8.54
CA PRO A 87 6.31 10.69 -8.23
C PRO A 87 5.11 10.05 -8.94
N ALA A 88 5.32 9.41 -10.09
CA ALA A 88 4.27 8.70 -10.81
C ALA A 88 3.65 7.55 -10.00
N MET A 89 4.31 7.04 -8.96
CA MET A 89 3.75 6.01 -8.08
C MET A 89 2.42 6.44 -7.44
N SER A 90 2.27 7.72 -7.11
CA SER A 90 1.00 8.27 -6.59
C SER A 90 -0.13 8.14 -7.61
N ARG A 91 0.14 8.40 -8.89
CA ARG A 91 -0.82 8.21 -9.98
C ARG A 91 -1.18 6.75 -10.14
N TYR A 92 -0.19 5.85 -10.12
CA TYR A 92 -0.42 4.40 -10.23
C TYR A 92 -1.23 3.85 -9.06
N LEU A 93 -0.99 4.35 -7.85
CA LEU A 93 -1.82 4.01 -6.70
C LEU A 93 -3.28 4.44 -6.92
N ARG A 94 -3.53 5.69 -7.36
CA ARG A 94 -4.89 6.18 -7.65
C ARG A 94 -5.62 5.30 -8.67
N GLU A 95 -4.96 4.92 -9.76
CA GLU A 95 -5.55 4.03 -10.76
C GLU A 95 -5.83 2.63 -10.19
N ARG A 96 -4.93 2.09 -9.40
CA ARG A 96 -5.10 0.78 -8.78
C ARG A 96 -6.25 0.77 -7.77
N LEU A 97 -6.43 1.86 -7.00
CA LEU A 97 -7.51 2.00 -6.03
C LEU A 97 -8.90 2.02 -6.68
N LYS A 98 -9.04 2.48 -7.93
CA LYS A 98 -10.32 2.45 -8.66
C LYS A 98 -10.85 1.04 -8.90
N THR A 99 -9.98 0.05 -8.95
CA THR A 99 -10.30 -1.35 -9.24
C THR A 99 -10.08 -2.31 -8.06
N ALA A 100 -9.53 -1.80 -6.96
CA ALA A 100 -9.27 -2.60 -5.77
C ALA A 100 -10.56 -2.84 -4.97
N ASP A 101 -10.71 -4.06 -4.43
CA ASP A 101 -11.71 -4.31 -3.40
C ASP A 101 -11.21 -3.77 -2.06
N LEU A 102 -11.81 -2.69 -1.59
CA LEU A 102 -11.48 -2.02 -0.34
C LEU A 102 -12.49 -2.34 0.77
N SER A 103 -13.40 -3.27 0.56
CA SER A 103 -14.47 -3.63 1.49
C SER A 103 -13.98 -4.06 2.89
N ARG A 104 -12.76 -4.56 2.95
CA ARG A 104 -12.10 -4.99 4.20
C ARG A 104 -10.96 -4.07 4.65
N GLY A 105 -10.70 -3.00 3.92
CA GLY A 105 -9.56 -2.13 4.13
C GLY A 105 -8.43 -2.37 3.14
N LEU A 106 -7.28 -1.79 3.43
CA LEU A 106 -6.09 -1.87 2.58
C LEU A 106 -4.81 -1.79 3.41
N THR A 107 -3.80 -2.57 3.04
CA THR A 107 -2.43 -2.41 3.51
C THR A 107 -1.56 -1.86 2.38
N LEU A 108 -0.84 -0.77 2.63
CA LEU A 108 0.18 -0.23 1.74
C LEU A 108 1.57 -0.71 2.20
N ASP A 109 2.24 -1.47 1.36
CA ASP A 109 3.59 -1.99 1.62
C ASP A 109 4.64 -1.17 0.88
N GLY A 110 5.46 -0.46 1.64
CA GLY A 110 6.54 0.36 1.12
C GLY A 110 6.12 1.65 0.41
N TYR A 111 4.83 2.02 0.48
CA TYR A 111 4.31 3.31 0.05
C TYR A 111 3.66 4.03 1.24
N PRO A 112 3.94 5.34 1.47
CA PRO A 112 4.83 6.20 0.68
C PRO A 112 6.31 5.91 0.95
N ALA A 113 7.16 6.12 -0.07
CA ALA A 113 8.62 6.02 0.03
C ALA A 113 9.32 7.40 -0.02
N THR A 114 8.59 8.46 -0.38
CA THR A 114 9.08 9.83 -0.47
C THR A 114 8.09 10.82 0.15
N LEU A 115 8.60 12.02 0.46
CA LEU A 115 7.80 13.15 0.93
C LEU A 115 6.65 13.48 -0.03
N VAL A 116 6.93 13.53 -1.34
CA VAL A 116 5.92 13.82 -2.37
C VAL A 116 4.81 12.77 -2.37
N GLN A 117 5.17 11.51 -2.25
CA GLN A 117 4.19 10.41 -2.17
C GLN A 117 3.36 10.48 -0.87
N ALA A 118 3.97 10.89 0.25
CA ALA A 118 3.27 11.07 1.52
C ALA A 118 2.26 12.23 1.45
N GLU A 119 2.65 13.34 0.83
CA GLU A 119 1.78 14.47 0.57
C GLU A 119 0.60 14.07 -0.33
N ASP A 120 0.87 13.36 -1.41
CA ASP A 120 -0.16 12.89 -2.32
C ASP A 120 -1.11 11.90 -1.65
N LEU A 121 -0.60 10.98 -0.83
CA LEU A 121 -1.42 10.06 -0.06
C LEU A 121 -2.33 10.82 0.92
N SER A 122 -1.79 11.84 1.60
CA SER A 122 -2.57 12.65 2.54
C SER A 122 -3.76 13.36 1.86
N LYS A 123 -3.58 13.78 0.61
CA LYS A 123 -4.66 14.38 -0.21
C LYS A 123 -5.72 13.35 -0.63
N MET A 124 -5.39 12.06 -0.63
CA MET A 124 -6.36 10.98 -0.92
C MET A 124 -7.20 10.58 0.30
N PHE A 125 -6.74 10.85 1.53
CA PHE A 125 -7.43 10.40 2.75
C PHE A 125 -8.91 10.80 2.83
N PRO A 126 -9.31 12.04 2.52
CA PRO A 126 -10.71 12.43 2.56
C PRO A 126 -11.60 11.58 1.65
N ASP A 127 -11.10 11.24 0.46
CA ASP A 127 -11.83 10.47 -0.54
C ASP A 127 -11.90 8.98 -0.15
N LEU A 128 -10.84 8.45 0.47
CA LEU A 128 -10.78 7.05 0.89
C LEU A 128 -11.70 6.76 2.08
N LYS A 129 -12.00 7.75 2.92
CA LYS A 129 -12.85 7.61 4.13
C LYS A 129 -12.45 6.42 5.01
N MET A 130 -11.14 6.15 5.09
CA MET A 130 -10.57 5.02 5.83
C MET A 130 -9.92 5.49 7.12
N LYS A 131 -9.82 4.59 8.10
CA LYS A 131 -9.08 4.83 9.34
C LYS A 131 -7.60 4.53 9.12
N LEU A 132 -6.77 5.56 9.17
CA LEU A 132 -5.33 5.40 9.02
C LEU A 132 -4.69 4.75 10.26
N ILE A 133 -3.85 3.72 10.01
CA ILE A 133 -3.02 3.03 10.99
C ILE A 133 -1.60 2.97 10.40
N ALA A 134 -0.67 3.76 10.92
CA ALA A 134 0.71 3.78 10.47
C ALA A 134 1.59 2.94 11.41
N LEU A 135 2.24 1.92 10.88
CA LEU A 135 3.17 1.06 11.59
C LEU A 135 4.57 1.26 11.03
N ARG A 136 5.53 1.66 11.88
CA ARG A 136 6.92 1.87 11.49
C ARG A 136 7.80 0.77 12.05
N LEU A 137 8.30 -0.09 11.17
CA LEU A 137 9.28 -1.13 11.52
C LEU A 137 10.65 -0.49 11.72
N GLN A 138 11.15 -0.50 12.93
CA GLN A 138 12.48 -0.01 13.28
C GLN A 138 13.49 -1.14 13.25
N VAL A 139 14.50 -1.05 12.41
CA VAL A 139 15.58 -2.02 12.28
C VAL A 139 16.92 -1.27 12.16
N PRO A 140 17.93 -1.59 12.98
CA PRO A 140 19.26 -1.00 12.86
C PRO A 140 19.90 -1.29 11.50
N ASP A 141 20.65 -0.34 10.95
CA ASP A 141 21.30 -0.47 9.64
C ASP A 141 22.23 -1.68 9.57
N ASP A 142 22.94 -2.00 10.66
CA ASP A 142 23.81 -3.19 10.69
C ASP A 142 23.02 -4.50 10.57
N THR A 143 21.81 -4.54 11.12
CA THR A 143 20.93 -5.69 10.92
C THR A 143 20.44 -5.78 9.49
N ILE A 144 20.14 -4.65 8.85
CA ILE A 144 19.75 -4.57 7.43
C ILE A 144 20.91 -5.10 6.57
N ARG A 145 22.15 -4.66 6.80
CA ARG A 145 23.33 -5.15 6.08
C ARG A 145 23.54 -6.65 6.24
N LYS A 146 23.37 -7.17 7.46
CA LYS A 146 23.44 -8.63 7.73
C LYS A 146 22.35 -9.39 6.97
N ARG A 147 21.11 -8.89 6.98
CA ARG A 147 20.00 -9.53 6.23
C ARG A 147 20.27 -9.55 4.73
N ALA A 148 20.85 -8.49 4.18
CA ALA A 148 21.16 -8.40 2.76
C ALA A 148 22.12 -9.49 2.27
N GLN A 149 23.05 -9.94 3.11
CA GLN A 149 24.03 -10.98 2.76
C GLN A 149 23.38 -12.33 2.41
N THR A 150 22.16 -12.57 2.86
CA THR A 150 21.45 -13.85 2.68
C THR A 150 20.40 -13.83 1.57
N THR A 151 20.06 -12.66 1.00
CA THR A 151 18.93 -12.55 0.06
C THR A 151 19.32 -12.90 -1.39
N GLY A 152 20.56 -12.67 -1.78
CA GLY A 152 21.02 -12.84 -3.17
C GLY A 152 20.37 -11.92 -4.20
N ARG A 153 19.55 -10.94 -3.77
CA ARG A 153 18.84 -10.00 -4.66
C ARG A 153 19.78 -8.93 -5.18
N GLN A 154 19.65 -8.57 -6.46
CA GLN A 154 20.46 -7.49 -7.04
C GLN A 154 20.23 -6.15 -6.32
N SER A 155 19.00 -5.87 -5.89
CA SER A 155 18.65 -4.66 -5.12
C SER A 155 19.28 -4.57 -3.73
N ASP A 156 19.85 -5.67 -3.26
CA ASP A 156 20.45 -5.78 -1.92
C ASP A 156 21.99 -5.83 -1.98
N ARG A 157 22.58 -5.59 -3.16
CA ARG A 157 24.01 -5.39 -3.33
C ARG A 157 24.46 -4.16 -2.51
N PRO A 158 25.66 -4.17 -1.92
CA PRO A 158 26.09 -3.14 -0.96
C PRO A 158 25.86 -1.71 -1.44
N GLU A 159 26.25 -1.40 -2.67
CA GLU A 159 26.16 -0.02 -3.21
C GLU A 159 24.70 0.46 -3.34
N ILE A 160 23.81 -0.43 -3.79
CA ILE A 160 22.38 -0.14 -3.94
C ILE A 160 21.72 -0.07 -2.57
N LEU A 161 22.07 -1.00 -1.68
CA LEU A 161 21.51 -1.06 -0.32
C LEU A 161 21.86 0.19 0.49
N GLU A 162 23.13 0.63 0.48
CA GLU A 162 23.55 1.83 1.21
C GLU A 162 22.82 3.09 0.71
N GLN A 163 22.59 3.20 -0.60
CA GLN A 163 21.79 4.30 -1.12
C GLN A 163 20.34 4.22 -0.62
N ARG A 164 19.71 3.04 -0.61
CA ARG A 164 18.34 2.84 -0.12
C ARG A 164 18.20 3.14 1.38
N ILE A 165 19.23 2.82 2.19
CA ILE A 165 19.27 3.16 3.62
C ILE A 165 19.32 4.68 3.79
N LYS A 166 20.23 5.36 3.06
CA LYS A 166 20.33 6.82 3.10
C LYS A 166 19.03 7.51 2.67
N ASP A 167 18.42 7.03 1.59
CA ASP A 167 17.16 7.57 1.10
C ASP A 167 16.04 7.39 2.14
N TYR A 168 15.96 6.23 2.77
CA TYR A 168 15.00 6.00 3.85
C TYR A 168 15.19 6.99 5.01
N HIS A 169 16.39 7.18 5.51
CA HIS A 169 16.63 8.12 6.61
C HIS A 169 16.34 9.57 6.22
N ARG A 170 16.69 9.98 4.99
CA ARG A 170 16.40 11.33 4.49
C ARG A 170 14.91 11.61 4.42
N GLU A 171 14.10 10.64 3.96
CA GLU A 171 12.67 10.84 3.71
C GLU A 171 11.81 10.61 4.98
N MET A 172 12.31 9.84 5.95
CA MET A 172 11.47 9.31 7.05
C MET A 172 10.85 10.39 7.93
N ASP A 173 11.64 11.39 8.32
CA ASP A 173 11.14 12.47 9.19
C ASP A 173 10.08 13.29 8.46
N ALA A 174 10.30 13.56 7.18
CA ALA A 174 9.38 14.28 6.34
C ALA A 174 8.09 13.51 6.09
N ILE A 175 8.18 12.19 5.82
CA ILE A 175 7.01 11.31 5.67
C ILE A 175 6.16 11.34 6.95
N SER A 176 6.79 11.28 8.11
CA SER A 176 6.11 11.30 9.40
C SER A 176 5.27 12.56 9.60
N TYR A 177 5.69 13.71 9.04
CA TYR A 177 4.96 14.97 9.11
C TYR A 177 3.58 14.91 8.44
N TYR A 178 3.43 14.12 7.36
CA TYR A 178 2.16 13.99 6.63
C TYR A 178 1.16 13.03 7.27
N PHE A 179 1.50 12.45 8.42
CA PHE A 179 0.57 11.63 9.21
C PHE A 179 0.22 12.28 10.56
N PRO A 180 -0.10 13.59 10.64
CA PRO A 180 -0.25 14.30 11.91
C PRO A 180 -1.42 13.80 12.75
N ASN A 181 -2.45 13.24 12.11
CA ASN A 181 -3.65 12.71 12.77
C ASN A 181 -3.56 11.19 13.03
N ALA A 182 -2.51 10.53 12.56
CA ALA A 182 -2.27 9.12 12.82
C ALA A 182 -1.07 8.99 13.76
N LYS A 183 -1.31 8.41 14.92
CA LYS A 183 -0.20 8.01 15.78
C LYS A 183 0.58 6.92 15.05
N ILE A 184 1.80 7.24 14.62
CA ILE A 184 2.71 6.23 14.09
C ILE A 184 3.10 5.33 15.27
N VAL A 185 2.84 4.03 15.12
CA VAL A 185 3.21 3.02 16.10
C VAL A 185 4.56 2.42 15.70
N ASP A 186 5.56 2.62 16.52
CA ASP A 186 6.87 2.02 16.35
C ASP A 186 6.84 0.55 16.75
N ILE A 187 7.35 -0.29 15.85
CA ILE A 187 7.43 -1.75 15.99
C ILE A 187 8.91 -2.13 15.94
N ASN A 188 9.38 -2.91 16.89
CA ASN A 188 10.76 -3.39 16.87
C ASN A 188 10.95 -4.50 15.83
N GLY A 189 11.36 -4.12 14.62
CA GLY A 189 11.66 -5.06 13.54
C GLY A 189 12.99 -5.81 13.68
N ASN A 190 13.74 -5.56 14.76
CA ASN A 190 14.97 -6.28 15.07
C ASN A 190 14.75 -7.54 15.93
N HIS A 191 13.56 -7.73 16.46
CA HIS A 191 13.16 -8.96 17.15
C HIS A 191 13.03 -10.14 16.17
N PRO A 192 13.01 -11.39 16.66
CA PRO A 192 12.55 -12.54 15.88
C PRO A 192 11.17 -12.28 15.28
N GLU A 193 10.91 -12.80 14.09
CA GLU A 193 9.69 -12.54 13.33
C GLU A 193 8.40 -12.74 14.16
N ALA A 194 8.32 -13.84 14.92
CA ALA A 194 7.17 -14.13 15.76
C ALA A 194 6.94 -13.09 16.87
N GLN A 195 7.99 -12.47 17.39
CA GLN A 195 7.88 -11.42 18.40
C GLN A 195 7.47 -10.09 17.77
N THR A 196 8.10 -9.70 16.65
CA THR A 196 7.69 -8.51 15.86
C THR A 196 6.22 -8.63 15.45
N TRP A 197 5.78 -9.83 15.03
CA TRP A 197 4.38 -10.07 14.70
C TRP A 197 3.42 -9.84 15.88
N LYS A 198 3.79 -10.27 17.08
CA LYS A 198 2.98 -9.99 18.29
C LYS A 198 2.81 -8.50 18.55
N GLU A 199 3.85 -7.70 18.33
CA GLU A 199 3.77 -6.23 18.45
C GLU A 199 2.83 -5.64 17.42
N ILE A 200 2.93 -6.08 16.15
CA ILE A 200 2.01 -5.68 15.07
C ILE A 200 0.57 -6.05 15.42
N GLN A 201 0.33 -7.29 15.85
CA GLN A 201 -1.00 -7.74 16.27
C GLN A 201 -1.57 -6.88 17.42
N ALA A 202 -0.75 -6.58 18.41
CA ALA A 202 -1.16 -5.73 19.52
C ALA A 202 -1.57 -4.32 19.03
N ALA A 203 -0.78 -3.73 18.13
CA ALA A 203 -1.09 -2.43 17.54
C ALA A 203 -2.40 -2.45 16.74
N LEU A 204 -2.61 -3.47 15.91
CA LEU A 204 -3.83 -3.63 15.10
C LEU A 204 -5.06 -3.91 15.99
N ASN A 205 -4.94 -4.75 17.02
CA ASN A 205 -6.01 -5.02 17.96
C ASN A 205 -6.39 -3.76 18.76
N ASN A 206 -5.41 -2.97 19.20
CA ASN A 206 -5.64 -1.69 19.86
C ASN A 206 -6.32 -0.66 18.93
N ALA A 207 -6.11 -0.78 17.62
CA ALA A 207 -6.81 0.00 16.61
C ALA A 207 -8.24 -0.52 16.32
N GLY A 208 -8.65 -1.64 16.95
CA GLY A 208 -9.98 -2.22 16.85
C GLY A 208 -10.14 -3.32 15.78
N LEU A 209 -9.05 -3.75 15.16
CA LEU A 209 -9.08 -4.84 14.18
C LEU A 209 -9.19 -6.18 14.92
N LYS A 210 -9.90 -7.13 14.29
CA LYS A 210 -10.01 -8.51 14.78
C LYS A 210 -9.58 -9.48 13.68
N PRO A 211 -8.81 -10.53 14.01
CA PRO A 211 -8.50 -11.59 13.07
C PRO A 211 -9.77 -12.21 12.48
N VAL A 212 -9.68 -12.62 11.20
CA VAL A 212 -10.78 -13.39 10.62
C VAL A 212 -10.84 -14.77 11.23
N THR A 213 -12.00 -15.16 11.70
CA THR A 213 -12.26 -16.55 12.10
C THR A 213 -12.20 -17.44 10.85
N LYS A 214 -11.33 -18.43 10.89
CA LYS A 214 -11.32 -19.49 9.85
C LYS A 214 -12.47 -20.43 10.06
#